data_1c8ec8e9ad2e6e7052a581375336f0ed
#
_entry.id   1c8ec8e9ad2e6e7052a581375336f0ed
#
_cell.length_a   1.000
_cell.length_b   1.000
_cell.length_c   1.000
_cell.angle_alpha   90.00
_cell.angle_beta   90.00
_cell.angle_gamma   90.00
#
_symmetry.space_group_name_H-M   'P 1'
#
loop_
_entity.id
_entity.type
_entity.pdbx_description
1 polymer ?
#
loop_
_entity_poly.entity_id
_entity_poly.type
_entity_poly.pdbx_seq_one_letter_code
_entity_poly.pdbx_strand_id
1 'polypeptide(L)'
;MTPSLVDLCISAASEAFRGDGERLITSIGLVPRLAASLAKSTFEPGLMMTEGEAYLVSEPVPVGPRGDYRPKIEGLMTYERVFDIIYRGKRHALVTPVQVDRFGQMNISVIG
;
A
#
# COMPACT_ATOMS: atom_id res chain seq x y z
N MET A 1 19.13 -18.14 6.76
CA MET A 1 18.01 -17.98 5.80
C MET A 1 18.39 -16.97 4.73
N THR A 2 18.27 -17.34 3.48
CA THR A 2 18.54 -16.43 2.36
C THR A 2 17.24 -15.75 1.93
N PRO A 3 17.14 -14.42 1.88
CA PRO A 3 15.94 -13.75 1.45
C PRO A 3 15.63 -14.06 -0.03
N SER A 4 14.37 -14.22 -0.33
CA SER A 4 13.89 -14.37 -1.72
C SER A 4 13.87 -13.02 -2.43
N LEU A 5 13.74 -13.05 -3.76
CA LEU A 5 13.54 -11.82 -4.54
C LEU A 5 12.29 -11.06 -4.08
N VAL A 6 11.23 -11.77 -3.69
CA VAL A 6 10.00 -11.15 -3.19
C VAL A 6 10.26 -10.42 -1.87
N ASP A 7 11.02 -11.02 -0.95
CA ASP A 7 11.40 -10.37 0.31
C ASP A 7 12.19 -9.09 0.07
N LEU A 8 13.12 -9.12 -0.88
CA LEU A 8 13.91 -7.95 -1.26
C LEU A 8 13.03 -6.85 -1.86
N CYS A 9 12.09 -7.21 -2.74
CA CYS A 9 11.15 -6.25 -3.34
C CYS A 9 10.25 -5.62 -2.27
N ILE A 10 9.70 -6.42 -1.34
CA ILE A 10 8.87 -5.92 -0.25
C ILE A 10 9.68 -4.97 0.64
N SER A 11 10.89 -5.36 1.02
CA SER A 11 11.76 -4.53 1.86
C SER A 11 12.14 -3.22 1.18
N ALA A 12 12.56 -3.27 -0.09
CA ALA A 12 12.91 -2.08 -0.85
C ALA A 12 11.73 -1.14 -1.04
N ALA A 13 10.54 -1.69 -1.34
CA ALA A 13 9.33 -0.89 -1.49
C ALA A 13 8.88 -0.28 -0.15
N SER A 14 9.07 -0.98 0.98
CA SER A 14 8.74 -0.44 2.30
C SER A 14 9.63 0.76 2.70
N GLU A 15 10.89 0.76 2.29
CA GLU A 15 11.81 1.88 2.55
C GLU A 15 11.36 3.20 1.90
N ALA A 16 10.58 3.15 0.82
CA ALA A 16 10.03 4.34 0.18
C ALA A 16 9.09 5.15 1.10
N PHE A 17 8.61 4.54 2.18
CA PHE A 17 7.72 5.20 3.15
C PHE A 17 8.45 5.77 4.36
N ARG A 18 9.76 5.59 4.45
CA ARG A 18 10.52 6.04 5.61
C ARG A 18 10.48 7.56 5.76
N GLY A 19 10.06 8.03 6.92
CA GLY A 19 9.94 9.46 7.24
C GLY A 19 8.65 10.12 6.75
N ASP A 20 7.70 9.36 6.24
CA ASP A 20 6.44 9.91 5.71
C ASP A 20 5.44 10.35 6.78
N GLY A 21 5.46 9.71 7.95
CA GLY A 21 4.51 10.01 9.02
C GLY A 21 3.06 9.70 8.61
N GLU A 22 2.15 10.59 8.90
CA GLU A 22 0.71 10.46 8.57
C GLU A 22 0.44 10.69 7.08
N ARG A 23 0.83 9.74 6.26
CA ARG A 23 0.58 9.77 4.82
C ARG A 23 -0.33 8.61 4.40
N LEU A 24 -1.30 8.90 3.55
CA LEU A 24 -2.22 7.87 3.05
C LEU A 24 -1.51 6.99 2.03
N ILE A 25 -1.62 5.68 2.23
CA ILE A 25 -1.15 4.68 1.29
C ILE A 25 -2.32 3.88 0.74
N THR A 26 -2.46 3.90 -0.57
CA THR A 26 -3.37 3.01 -1.29
C THR A 26 -2.52 2.01 -2.06
N SER A 27 -2.61 0.76 -1.66
CA SER A 27 -1.82 -0.34 -2.23
C SER A 27 -2.67 -1.18 -3.17
N ILE A 28 -2.28 -1.25 -4.43
CA ILE A 28 -2.90 -2.12 -5.42
C ILE A 28 -1.92 -3.25 -5.74
N GLY A 29 -2.29 -4.47 -5.37
CA GLY A 29 -1.47 -5.66 -5.52
C GLY A 29 -0.87 -6.16 -4.21
N LEU A 30 -0.35 -7.40 -4.23
CA LEU A 30 0.12 -8.11 -3.04
C LEU A 30 1.43 -7.52 -2.49
N VAL A 31 2.43 -7.34 -3.34
CA VAL A 31 3.74 -6.80 -2.92
C VAL A 31 3.62 -5.38 -2.38
N PRO A 32 2.93 -4.44 -3.05
CA PRO A 32 2.68 -3.11 -2.50
C PRO A 32 1.98 -3.13 -1.13
N ARG A 33 0.99 -4.02 -0.98
CA ARG A 33 0.27 -4.16 0.29
C ARG A 33 1.16 -4.67 1.42
N LEU A 34 1.98 -5.68 1.14
CA LEU A 34 2.93 -6.21 2.12
C LEU A 34 4.00 -5.18 2.48
N ALA A 35 4.49 -4.41 1.51
CA ALA A 35 5.46 -3.34 1.75
C ALA A 35 4.90 -2.25 2.67
N ALA A 36 3.68 -1.78 2.41
CA ALA A 36 3.00 -0.81 3.28
C ALA A 36 2.74 -1.38 4.68
N SER A 37 2.32 -2.64 4.76
CA SER A 37 2.10 -3.34 6.03
C SER A 37 3.39 -3.47 6.83
N LEU A 38 4.50 -3.81 6.19
CA LEU A 38 5.82 -3.90 6.81
C LEU A 38 6.26 -2.53 7.37
N ALA A 39 6.17 -1.48 6.58
CA ALA A 39 6.52 -0.13 7.01
C ALA A 39 5.68 0.30 8.22
N LYS A 40 4.36 0.14 8.16
CA LYS A 40 3.45 0.50 9.27
C LYS A 40 3.73 -0.30 10.53
N SER A 41 4.07 -1.57 10.42
CA SER A 41 4.35 -2.45 11.56
C SER A 41 5.72 -2.23 12.18
N THR A 42 6.64 -1.56 11.51
CA THR A 42 8.04 -1.45 11.94
C THR A 42 8.48 -0.02 12.21
N PHE A 43 8.69 0.78 11.17
CA PHE A 43 9.35 2.09 11.31
C PHE A 43 8.47 3.30 11.01
N GLU A 44 7.27 3.09 10.43
CA GLU A 44 6.32 4.18 10.13
C GLU A 44 4.90 3.88 10.66
N PRO A 45 4.69 3.78 11.97
CA PRO A 45 3.38 3.43 12.53
C PRO A 45 2.30 4.47 12.24
N GLY A 46 2.68 5.71 11.90
CA GLY A 46 1.77 6.78 11.52
C GLY A 46 1.15 6.65 10.13
N LEU A 47 1.63 5.75 9.28
CA LEU A 47 1.05 5.56 7.95
C LEU A 47 -0.43 5.22 8.02
N MET A 48 -1.22 5.89 7.20
CA MET A 48 -2.65 5.62 7.07
C MET A 48 -2.87 4.61 5.94
N MET A 49 -3.47 3.48 6.26
CA MET A 49 -3.77 2.42 5.29
C MET A 49 -5.25 2.26 5.10
N THR A 50 -5.66 2.07 3.86
CA THR A 50 -7.04 1.71 3.53
C THR A 50 -7.19 0.20 3.40
N GLU A 51 -8.33 -0.32 3.83
CA GLU A 51 -8.72 -1.71 3.61
C GLU A 51 -10.15 -1.75 3.08
N GLY A 52 -10.34 -2.60 2.05
CA GLY A 52 -11.64 -2.71 1.40
C GLY A 52 -12.07 -1.40 0.76
N GLU A 53 -13.33 -1.05 0.89
CA GLU A 53 -13.94 -0.04 0.05
C GLU A 53 -13.94 1.38 0.61
N ALA A 54 -13.63 1.61 1.85
CA ALA A 54 -13.63 2.98 2.37
C ALA A 54 -13.21 3.07 3.85
N TYR A 55 -12.42 2.16 4.34
CA TYR A 55 -12.03 2.17 5.73
C TYR A 55 -10.54 2.44 5.90
N LEU A 56 -10.20 3.30 6.87
CA LEU A 56 -8.87 3.36 7.42
C LEU A 56 -8.73 2.30 8.52
N VAL A 57 -7.61 1.60 8.51
CA VAL A 57 -7.32 0.57 9.50
C VAL A 57 -6.13 0.95 10.35
N SER A 58 -6.24 0.71 11.66
CA SER A 58 -5.18 1.04 12.63
C SER A 58 -4.00 0.07 12.57
N GLU A 59 -4.22 -1.14 12.08
CA GLU A 59 -3.18 -2.16 11.92
C GLU A 59 -3.29 -2.85 10.55
N PRO A 60 -2.19 -3.39 10.03
CA PRO A 60 -2.21 -4.16 8.79
C PRO A 60 -3.16 -5.35 8.88
N VAL A 61 -3.94 -5.53 7.83
CA VAL A 61 -4.89 -6.64 7.72
C VAL A 61 -4.18 -7.86 7.14
N PRO A 62 -4.33 -9.05 7.73
CA PRO A 62 -3.73 -10.28 7.23
C PRO A 62 -4.08 -10.56 5.77
N VAL A 63 -3.12 -11.12 5.03
CA VAL A 63 -3.28 -11.55 3.65
C VAL A 63 -3.72 -13.01 3.64
N GLY A 64 -4.65 -13.36 2.76
CA GLY A 64 -5.19 -14.71 2.63
C GLY A 64 -6.51 -14.91 3.38
N PRO A 65 -6.88 -16.17 3.65
CA PRO A 65 -8.11 -16.48 4.37
C PRO A 65 -8.12 -15.84 5.75
N ARG A 66 -9.17 -15.11 6.07
CA ARG A 66 -9.23 -14.31 7.31
C ARG A 66 -10.00 -14.97 8.46
N GLY A 67 -10.77 -16.04 8.18
CA GLY A 67 -11.60 -16.68 9.19
C GLY A 67 -12.47 -15.66 9.93
N ASP A 68 -12.36 -15.65 11.25
CA ASP A 68 -13.11 -14.73 12.11
C ASP A 68 -12.39 -13.37 12.34
N TYR A 69 -11.28 -13.10 11.65
CA TYR A 69 -10.57 -11.86 11.80
C TYR A 69 -11.44 -10.66 11.39
N ARG A 70 -11.46 -9.66 12.23
CA ARG A 70 -12.14 -8.39 11.97
C ARG A 70 -11.15 -7.25 11.93
N PRO A 71 -11.12 -6.46 10.84
CA PRO A 71 -10.25 -5.30 10.76
C PRO A 71 -10.55 -4.30 11.88
N LYS A 72 -9.50 -3.74 12.47
CA LYS A 72 -9.64 -2.63 13.41
C LYS A 72 -9.79 -1.33 12.65
N ILE A 73 -11.02 -0.89 12.49
CA ILE A 73 -11.37 0.31 11.75
C ILE A 73 -11.07 1.54 12.62
N GLU A 74 -10.29 2.46 12.05
CA GLU A 74 -9.91 3.74 12.66
C GLU A 74 -10.75 4.90 12.16
N GLY A 75 -11.27 4.79 10.94
CA GLY A 75 -12.12 5.82 10.36
C GLY A 75 -12.66 5.47 8.97
N LEU A 76 -13.43 6.39 8.43
CA LEU A 76 -13.95 6.31 7.07
C LEU A 76 -13.10 7.16 6.13
N MET A 77 -12.73 6.57 5.01
CA MET A 77 -12.07 7.24 3.91
C MET A 77 -12.86 6.98 2.62
N THR A 78 -13.87 7.79 2.36
CA THR A 78 -14.71 7.65 1.17
C THR A 78 -13.90 7.83 -0.10
N TYR A 79 -14.36 7.25 -1.21
CA TYR A 79 -13.68 7.42 -2.51
C TYR A 79 -13.51 8.89 -2.89
N GLU A 80 -14.49 9.73 -2.60
CA GLU A 80 -14.40 11.17 -2.80
C GLU A 80 -13.20 11.77 -2.08
N ARG A 81 -12.99 11.43 -0.81
CA ARG A 81 -11.82 11.88 -0.03
C ARG A 81 -10.52 11.31 -0.56
N VAL A 82 -10.52 10.05 -0.99
CA VAL A 82 -9.35 9.42 -1.61
C VAL A 82 -8.91 10.20 -2.84
N PHE A 83 -9.86 10.54 -3.72
CA PHE A 83 -9.56 11.34 -4.92
C PHE A 83 -9.14 12.77 -4.58
N ASP A 84 -9.78 13.40 -3.60
CA ASP A 84 -9.40 14.73 -3.14
C ASP A 84 -7.92 14.77 -2.65
N ILE A 85 -7.51 13.75 -1.90
CA ILE A 85 -6.12 13.62 -1.44
C ILE A 85 -5.14 13.37 -2.59
N ILE A 86 -5.54 12.67 -3.66
CA ILE A 86 -4.69 12.52 -4.86
C ILE A 86 -4.32 13.87 -5.44
N TYR A 87 -5.26 14.77 -5.54
CA TYR A 87 -5.05 16.09 -6.14
C TYR A 87 -4.38 17.08 -5.19
N ARG A 88 -4.52 16.92 -3.88
CA ARG A 88 -4.04 17.87 -2.86
C ARG A 88 -2.81 17.43 -2.07
N GLY A 89 -2.32 16.23 -2.29
CA GLY A 89 -0.89 16.08 -2.14
C GLY A 89 -0.26 15.25 -1.06
N LYS A 90 -0.87 14.50 -0.17
CA LYS A 90 -0.11 13.66 0.79
C LYS A 90 -0.49 12.18 0.69
N ARG A 91 -0.16 11.58 -0.42
CA ARG A 91 -0.53 10.19 -0.70
C ARG A 91 0.53 9.47 -1.52
N HIS A 92 0.73 8.20 -1.19
CA HIS A 92 1.36 7.24 -2.08
C HIS A 92 0.30 6.34 -2.70
N ALA A 93 0.34 6.18 -4.01
CA ALA A 93 -0.40 5.17 -4.73
C ALA A 93 0.62 4.18 -5.30
N LEU A 94 0.55 2.92 -4.86
CA LEU A 94 1.39 1.86 -5.38
C LEU A 94 0.55 1.03 -6.33
N VAL A 95 1.07 0.85 -7.52
CA VAL A 95 0.42 0.08 -8.59
C VAL A 95 1.36 -1.01 -9.08
N THR A 96 0.77 -2.09 -9.60
CA THR A 96 1.53 -3.15 -10.24
C THR A 96 1.33 -3.03 -11.74
N PRO A 97 2.31 -2.50 -12.48
CA PRO A 97 2.19 -2.36 -13.92
C PRO A 97 2.27 -3.72 -14.62
N VAL A 98 1.62 -3.84 -15.77
CA VAL A 98 1.73 -5.04 -16.62
C VAL A 98 2.95 -5.00 -17.54
N GLN A 99 3.44 -3.80 -17.85
CA GLN A 99 4.66 -3.59 -18.63
C GLN A 99 5.42 -2.39 -18.09
N VAL A 100 6.75 -2.47 -18.13
CA VAL A 100 7.66 -1.36 -17.82
C VAL A 100 8.71 -1.33 -18.92
N ASP A 101 8.95 -0.17 -19.50
CA ASP A 101 10.00 0.01 -20.51
C ASP A 101 11.37 0.32 -19.86
N ARG A 102 12.40 0.43 -20.70
CA ARG A 102 13.77 0.73 -20.23
C ARG A 102 13.94 2.12 -19.61
N PHE A 103 12.96 3.01 -19.78
CA PHE A 103 12.96 4.36 -19.21
C PHE A 103 12.11 4.48 -17.95
N GLY A 104 11.51 3.36 -17.47
CA GLY A 104 10.64 3.34 -16.29
C GLY A 104 9.21 3.79 -16.57
N GLN A 105 8.80 3.91 -17.83
CA GLN A 105 7.41 4.21 -18.18
C GLN A 105 6.55 2.97 -17.97
N MET A 106 5.37 3.15 -17.42
CA MET A 106 4.48 2.06 -17.00
C MET A 106 3.23 1.98 -17.87
N ASN A 107 2.87 0.75 -18.25
CA ASN A 107 1.56 0.43 -18.78
C ASN A 107 0.76 -0.35 -17.73
N ILE A 108 -0.37 0.20 -17.31
CA ILE A 108 -1.26 -0.41 -16.33
C ILE A 108 -2.63 -0.80 -16.92
N SER A 109 -2.83 -0.57 -18.19
CA SER A 109 -4.13 -0.76 -18.84
C SER A 109 -4.27 -2.13 -19.48
N VAL A 110 -3.72 -2.30 -20.65
CA VAL A 110 -3.93 -3.51 -21.44
C VAL A 110 -2.68 -3.83 -22.27
N ILE A 111 -2.41 -5.10 -22.41
CA ILE A 111 -1.45 -5.61 -23.39
C ILE A 111 -2.25 -6.00 -24.63
N GLY A 112 -2.01 -5.31 -25.73
CA GLY A 112 -2.60 -5.60 -27.03
C GLY A 112 -1.95 -6.77 -27.74
#